data_179825f3bcc5d47c6932ef20d7eabddd
#
_entry.id   179825f3bcc5d47c6932ef20d7eabddd
#
_cell.length_a   1.000
_cell.length_b   1.000
_cell.length_c   1.000
_cell.angle_alpha   90.00
_cell.angle_beta   90.00
_cell.angle_gamma   90.00
#
_symmetry.space_group_name_H-M   'P 1'
#
loop_
_entity.id
_entity.type
_entity.pdbx_description
1 polymer ?
#
loop_
_entity_poly.entity_id
_entity_poly.type
_entity_poly.pdbx_seq_one_letter_code
_entity_poly.pdbx_strand_id
1 'polypeptide(L)'
;MGYPPEPWSLRGRMYVSVWALPVAALPPIPPELASTVRVARIGGRALVGAAWVDYRPGGDLSYRELLAAVLMRQGWRSRVTITHIWVDSPASRDGGRALWGIPKDLAEIELTDTRAAASVGAEATIRGARPWLRLPIGFTCTQELGGRAKTTPVRATARCGPARLRWHLEPDGPLGFLHGRKPLLTLVADDFRMRFGAAPPSP
;
A
#
# COMPACT_ATOMS: atom_id res chain seq x y z
N MET A 1 16.74 -3.80 17.38
CA MET A 1 15.54 -4.64 17.51
C MET A 1 15.40 -5.42 16.21
N GLY A 2 15.11 -6.71 16.28
CA GLY A 2 14.95 -7.53 15.08
C GLY A 2 13.54 -7.42 14.50
N TYR A 3 13.39 -7.73 13.23
CA TYR A 3 12.12 -7.93 12.56
C TYR A 3 11.92 -9.42 12.22
N PRO A 4 10.68 -9.91 12.06
CA PRO A 4 10.42 -11.30 11.68
C PRO A 4 11.01 -11.63 10.30
N PRO A 5 11.41 -12.90 10.05
CA PRO A 5 11.80 -13.34 8.72
C PRO A 5 10.62 -13.36 7.74
N GLU A 6 10.92 -13.35 6.43
CA GLU A 6 9.91 -13.57 5.37
C GLU A 6 9.39 -15.03 5.40
N PRO A 7 8.08 -15.28 5.18
CA PRO A 7 7.01 -14.34 4.90
C PRO A 7 6.34 -13.79 6.17
N TRP A 8 5.74 -12.59 6.09
CA TRP A 8 4.93 -12.09 7.19
C TRP A 8 3.47 -12.46 7.06
N SER A 9 2.90 -12.95 8.15
CA SER A 9 1.47 -13.16 8.33
C SER A 9 0.90 -11.96 9.08
N LEU A 10 0.02 -11.22 8.43
CA LEU A 10 -0.53 -9.96 8.93
C LEU A 10 -2.06 -10.01 8.92
N ARG A 11 -2.68 -9.30 9.83
CA ARG A 11 -4.15 -9.20 9.91
C ARG A 11 -4.58 -7.81 10.33
N GLY A 12 -5.78 -7.39 9.93
CA GLY A 12 -6.25 -6.05 10.29
C GLY A 12 -7.37 -5.53 9.42
N ARG A 13 -7.39 -4.20 9.27
CA ARG A 13 -8.32 -3.45 8.41
C ARG A 13 -7.55 -2.48 7.54
N MET A 14 -8.03 -2.29 6.32
CA MET A 14 -7.46 -1.30 5.42
C MET A 14 -8.57 -0.55 4.66
N TYR A 15 -8.30 0.72 4.38
CA TYR A 15 -9.11 1.56 3.50
C TYR A 15 -8.26 1.94 2.29
N VAL A 16 -8.71 1.59 1.10
CA VAL A 16 -7.98 1.85 -0.15
C VAL A 16 -8.79 2.77 -1.03
N SER A 17 -8.22 3.90 -1.42
CA SER A 17 -8.76 4.78 -2.44
C SER A 17 -7.93 4.69 -3.72
N VAL A 18 -8.56 4.77 -4.88
CA VAL A 18 -7.90 4.65 -6.19
C VAL A 18 -8.19 5.88 -7.03
N TRP A 19 -7.15 6.45 -7.61
CA TRP A 19 -7.20 7.59 -8.54
C TRP A 19 -6.71 7.19 -9.93
N ALA A 20 -7.19 7.91 -10.94
CA ALA A 20 -6.63 7.88 -12.29
C ALA A 20 -5.91 9.21 -12.56
N LEU A 21 -4.60 9.17 -12.78
CA LEU A 21 -3.75 10.34 -12.96
C LEU A 21 -3.13 10.39 -14.36
N PRO A 22 -2.86 11.59 -14.90
CA PRO A 22 -1.92 11.72 -16.01
C PRO A 22 -0.57 11.13 -15.59
N VAL A 23 0.11 10.44 -16.50
CA VAL A 23 1.41 9.81 -16.19
C VAL A 23 2.45 10.84 -15.74
N ALA A 24 2.42 12.05 -16.29
CA ALA A 24 3.29 13.17 -15.88
C ALA A 24 3.07 13.65 -14.44
N ALA A 25 1.93 13.30 -13.81
CA ALA A 25 1.62 13.65 -12.43
C ALA A 25 1.98 12.53 -11.43
N LEU A 26 2.60 11.45 -11.89
CA LEU A 26 3.05 10.39 -11.01
C LEU A 26 4.31 10.80 -10.24
N PRO A 27 4.48 10.28 -9.03
CA PRO A 27 5.75 10.38 -8.34
C PRO A 27 6.84 9.61 -9.09
N PRO A 28 8.12 9.92 -8.87
CA PRO A 28 9.23 9.19 -9.46
C PRO A 28 9.15 7.68 -9.17
N ILE A 29 9.40 6.89 -10.20
CA ILE A 29 9.56 5.43 -10.08
C ILE A 29 11.06 5.15 -10.15
N PRO A 30 11.63 4.30 -9.28
CA PRO A 30 13.04 3.95 -9.33
C PRO A 30 13.45 3.48 -10.74
N PRO A 31 14.50 4.07 -11.34
CA PRO A 31 14.91 3.75 -12.72
C PRO A 31 15.33 2.29 -12.88
N GLU A 32 15.81 1.64 -11.82
CA GLU A 32 16.20 0.23 -11.79
C GLU A 32 15.03 -0.71 -12.11
N LEU A 33 13.80 -0.24 -11.89
CA LEU A 33 12.59 -1.00 -12.21
C LEU A 33 12.20 -0.93 -13.69
N ALA A 34 12.74 0.03 -14.45
CA ALA A 34 12.31 0.30 -15.83
C ALA A 34 12.54 -0.87 -16.80
N SER A 35 13.53 -1.73 -16.53
CA SER A 35 13.78 -2.96 -17.31
C SER A 35 12.77 -4.07 -16.99
N THR A 36 12.13 -4.05 -15.82
CA THR A 36 11.26 -5.12 -15.34
C THR A 36 9.78 -4.76 -15.42
N VAL A 37 9.41 -3.55 -15.06
CA VAL A 37 8.00 -3.09 -15.03
C VAL A 37 7.83 -1.72 -15.70
N ARG A 38 6.64 -1.49 -16.23
CA ARG A 38 6.23 -0.21 -16.81
C ARG A 38 4.89 0.23 -16.21
N VAL A 39 4.63 1.54 -16.14
CA VAL A 39 3.34 2.07 -15.68
C VAL A 39 2.21 1.47 -16.53
N ALA A 40 1.24 0.85 -15.85
CA ALA A 40 0.02 0.39 -16.51
C ALA A 40 -0.87 1.60 -16.83
N ARG A 41 -1.36 1.68 -18.08
CA ARG A 41 -2.24 2.77 -18.53
C ARG A 41 -3.61 2.21 -18.88
N ILE A 42 -4.65 2.85 -18.33
CA ILE A 42 -6.04 2.55 -18.63
C ILE A 42 -6.67 3.84 -19.13
N GLY A 43 -7.12 3.88 -20.39
CA GLY A 43 -7.60 5.11 -21.02
C GLY A 43 -6.54 6.24 -21.03
N GLY A 44 -5.25 5.90 -21.21
CA GLY A 44 -4.14 6.86 -21.20
C GLY A 44 -3.70 7.35 -19.82
N ARG A 45 -4.39 6.94 -18.74
CA ARG A 45 -4.12 7.36 -17.36
C ARG A 45 -3.52 6.23 -16.54
N ALA A 46 -2.68 6.57 -15.57
CA ALA A 46 -2.15 5.64 -14.60
C ALA A 46 -3.10 5.51 -13.40
N LEU A 47 -3.19 4.31 -12.83
CA LEU A 47 -3.91 4.11 -11.56
C LEU A 47 -2.93 4.19 -10.39
N VAL A 48 -3.33 4.99 -9.39
CA VAL A 48 -2.64 5.12 -8.11
C VAL A 48 -3.60 4.74 -7.00
N GLY A 49 -3.17 3.83 -6.14
CA GLY A 49 -3.85 3.51 -4.89
C GLY A 49 -3.17 4.20 -3.72
N ALA A 50 -3.94 4.77 -2.79
CA ALA A 50 -3.43 5.12 -1.46
C ALA A 50 -4.27 4.43 -0.40
N ALA A 51 -3.62 4.00 0.68
CA ALA A 51 -4.27 3.21 1.71
C ALA A 51 -3.85 3.61 3.12
N TRP A 52 -4.83 3.58 4.03
CA TRP A 52 -4.64 3.55 5.47
C TRP A 52 -4.82 2.12 5.95
N VAL A 53 -3.85 1.60 6.70
CA VAL A 53 -3.85 0.21 7.16
C VAL A 53 -3.64 0.17 8.67
N ASP A 54 -4.50 -0.59 9.36
CA ASP A 54 -4.39 -0.93 10.76
C ASP A 54 -4.07 -2.42 10.88
N TYR A 55 -2.78 -2.73 11.06
CA TYR A 55 -2.33 -4.09 11.33
C TYR A 55 -2.51 -4.39 12.82
N ARG A 56 -3.38 -5.34 13.13
CA ARG A 56 -3.85 -5.67 14.46
C ARG A 56 -3.11 -6.87 15.07
N PRO A 57 -3.17 -7.04 16.39
CA PRO A 57 -2.61 -8.21 17.07
C PRO A 57 -3.09 -9.55 16.49
N GLY A 58 -2.21 -10.57 16.56
CA GLY A 58 -2.43 -11.91 16.04
C GLY A 58 -1.87 -12.17 14.64
N GLY A 59 -1.01 -11.27 14.17
CA GLY A 59 -0.05 -11.45 13.08
C GLY A 59 1.37 -11.30 13.62
N ASP A 60 2.37 -11.32 12.73
CA ASP A 60 3.79 -11.19 13.09
C ASP A 60 4.13 -9.78 13.61
N LEU A 61 3.43 -8.75 13.16
CA LEU A 61 3.58 -7.36 13.60
C LEU A 61 2.23 -6.68 13.72
N SER A 62 2.14 -5.72 14.66
CA SER A 62 0.99 -4.82 14.84
C SER A 62 1.47 -3.38 14.74
N TYR A 63 0.92 -2.62 13.80
CA TYR A 63 1.31 -1.23 13.51
C TYR A 63 0.30 -0.58 12.56
N ARG A 64 0.41 0.74 12.40
CA ARG A 64 -0.37 1.50 11.42
C ARG A 64 0.50 1.92 10.24
N GLU A 65 -0.15 2.09 9.11
CA GLU A 65 0.54 2.37 7.86
C GLU A 65 -0.29 3.31 6.97
N LEU A 66 0.38 4.27 6.35
CA LEU A 66 -0.10 5.04 5.21
C LEU A 66 0.80 4.74 4.02
N LEU A 67 0.21 4.38 2.89
CA LEU A 67 0.98 4.14 1.66
C LEU A 67 0.33 4.74 0.41
N ALA A 68 1.15 4.96 -0.61
CA ALA A 68 0.72 5.17 -1.99
C ALA A 68 1.50 4.25 -2.93
N ALA A 69 0.80 3.71 -3.91
CA ALA A 69 1.35 2.75 -4.86
C ALA A 69 0.80 2.96 -6.27
N VAL A 70 1.62 2.71 -7.27
CA VAL A 70 1.28 2.82 -8.69
C VAL A 70 1.03 1.43 -9.26
N LEU A 71 -0.04 1.30 -10.07
CA LEU A 71 -0.27 0.10 -10.85
C LEU A 71 0.73 0.02 -11.99
N MET A 72 1.49 -1.05 -12.01
CA MET A 72 2.50 -1.35 -13.00
C MET A 72 2.10 -2.58 -13.81
N ARG A 73 2.84 -2.87 -14.88
CA ARG A 73 2.73 -4.12 -15.65
C ARG A 73 4.10 -4.68 -15.98
N GLN A 74 4.19 -5.99 -15.99
CA GLN A 74 5.32 -6.77 -16.52
C GLN A 74 4.78 -7.68 -17.63
N GLY A 75 4.98 -7.29 -18.88
CA GLY A 75 4.24 -7.89 -19.97
C GLY A 75 2.73 -7.69 -19.79
N TRP A 76 1.97 -8.77 -19.73
CA TRP A 76 0.52 -8.78 -19.47
C TRP A 76 0.15 -8.89 -17.97
N ARG A 77 1.12 -9.18 -17.09
CA ARG A 77 0.90 -9.36 -15.66
C ARG A 77 0.85 -8.02 -14.93
N SER A 78 -0.17 -7.83 -14.10
CA SER A 78 -0.27 -6.67 -13.22
C SER A 78 0.75 -6.75 -12.09
N ARG A 79 1.32 -5.61 -11.72
CA ARG A 79 2.27 -5.40 -10.63
C ARG A 79 1.89 -4.15 -9.85
N VAL A 80 2.37 -4.04 -8.65
CA VAL A 80 2.20 -2.85 -7.82
C VAL A 80 3.58 -2.40 -7.37
N THR A 81 3.89 -1.10 -7.53
CA THR A 81 5.09 -0.48 -6.98
C THR A 81 4.67 0.55 -5.94
N ILE A 82 5.09 0.35 -4.70
CA ILE A 82 4.86 1.30 -3.60
C ILE A 82 5.87 2.42 -3.77
N THR A 83 5.39 3.65 -3.88
CA THR A 83 6.21 4.84 -4.08
C THR A 83 6.42 5.62 -2.79
N HIS A 84 5.44 5.61 -1.90
CA HIS A 84 5.48 6.27 -0.60
C HIS A 84 4.85 5.37 0.44
N ILE A 85 5.46 5.28 1.61
CA ILE A 85 4.91 4.47 2.69
C ILE A 85 5.51 4.90 4.03
N TRP A 86 4.65 5.08 5.01
CA TRP A 86 5.00 5.42 6.39
C TRP A 86 4.34 4.46 7.34
N VAL A 87 5.06 4.17 8.42
CA VAL A 87 4.63 3.26 9.48
C VAL A 87 4.98 3.83 10.85
N ASP A 88 4.24 3.45 11.89
CA ASP A 88 4.52 3.79 13.28
C ASP A 88 5.37 2.74 14.01
N SER A 89 5.99 1.80 13.26
CA SER A 89 6.78 0.67 13.79
C SER A 89 8.18 0.62 13.19
N PRO A 90 9.24 0.80 13.99
CA PRO A 90 10.62 0.61 13.55
C PRO A 90 10.89 -0.79 12.99
N ALA A 91 10.35 -1.85 13.62
CA ALA A 91 10.51 -3.22 13.13
C ALA A 91 9.89 -3.42 11.74
N SER A 92 8.71 -2.81 11.48
CA SER A 92 8.07 -2.84 10.18
C SER A 92 8.88 -2.08 9.11
N ARG A 93 9.43 -0.91 9.48
CA ARG A 93 10.30 -0.13 8.58
C ARG A 93 11.52 -0.94 8.17
N ASP A 94 12.25 -1.43 9.16
CA ASP A 94 13.55 -2.08 8.95
C ASP A 94 13.39 -3.40 8.17
N GLY A 95 12.40 -4.22 8.55
CA GLY A 95 12.10 -5.45 7.83
C GLY A 95 11.56 -5.22 6.42
N GLY A 96 10.69 -4.22 6.23
CA GLY A 96 10.17 -3.87 4.92
C GLY A 96 11.25 -3.44 3.93
N ARG A 97 12.22 -2.66 4.40
CA ARG A 97 13.39 -2.23 3.62
C ARG A 97 14.33 -3.40 3.32
N ALA A 98 14.70 -4.17 4.34
CA ALA A 98 15.70 -5.22 4.21
C ALA A 98 15.21 -6.43 3.40
N LEU A 99 13.97 -6.85 3.59
CA LEU A 99 13.44 -8.06 2.96
C LEU A 99 12.92 -7.81 1.54
N TRP A 100 12.33 -6.63 1.28
CA TRP A 100 11.56 -6.40 0.05
C TRP A 100 11.90 -5.09 -0.67
N GLY A 101 12.80 -4.27 -0.16
CA GLY A 101 13.12 -2.96 -0.75
C GLY A 101 11.96 -1.97 -0.70
N ILE A 102 10.97 -2.19 0.18
CA ILE A 102 9.84 -1.27 0.33
C ILE A 102 10.36 0.01 1.00
N PRO A 103 10.13 1.21 0.43
CA PRO A 103 10.73 2.47 0.90
C PRO A 103 10.01 3.03 2.14
N LYS A 104 9.84 2.17 3.17
CA LYS A 104 9.16 2.55 4.43
C LYS A 104 9.94 3.60 5.18
N ASP A 105 9.22 4.60 5.71
CA ASP A 105 9.75 5.56 6.66
C ASP A 105 8.87 5.64 7.90
N LEU A 106 9.32 6.31 8.95
CA LEU A 106 8.56 6.47 10.18
C LEU A 106 7.68 7.71 10.10
N ALA A 107 6.46 7.59 10.64
CA ALA A 107 5.58 8.71 10.93
C ALA A 107 4.73 8.41 12.17
N GLU A 108 4.25 9.47 12.83
CA GLU A 108 3.17 9.33 13.77
C GLU A 108 1.87 9.13 13.00
N ILE A 109 1.14 8.04 13.30
CA ILE A 109 -0.08 7.69 12.60
C ILE A 109 -1.20 7.43 13.60
N GLU A 110 -2.28 8.16 13.44
CA GLU A 110 -3.55 7.92 14.11
C GLU A 110 -4.54 7.30 13.11
N LEU A 111 -5.18 6.20 13.49
CA LEU A 111 -6.23 5.57 12.68
C LEU A 111 -7.35 5.06 13.58
N THR A 112 -8.53 5.64 13.39
CA THR A 112 -9.78 5.27 14.07
C THR A 112 -10.83 4.85 13.04
N ASP A 113 -12.02 4.49 13.51
CA ASP A 113 -13.13 4.14 12.60
C ASP A 113 -13.67 5.34 11.80
N THR A 114 -13.35 6.58 12.21
CA THR A 114 -13.90 7.81 11.60
C THR A 114 -12.85 8.78 11.09
N ARG A 115 -11.58 8.62 11.51
CA ARG A 115 -10.48 9.52 11.15
C ARG A 115 -9.19 8.75 10.96
N ALA A 116 -8.39 9.23 10.01
CA ALA A 116 -6.99 8.85 9.84
C ALA A 116 -6.15 10.12 9.74
N ALA A 117 -4.96 10.12 10.33
CA ALA A 117 -4.00 11.23 10.25
C ALA A 117 -2.58 10.68 10.32
N ALA A 118 -1.66 11.32 9.59
CA ALA A 118 -0.23 11.05 9.63
C ALA A 118 0.55 12.37 9.66
N SER A 119 1.64 12.40 10.43
CA SER A 119 2.49 13.60 10.60
C SER A 119 3.15 14.10 9.30
N VAL A 120 2.96 13.40 8.21
CA VAL A 120 3.47 13.75 6.87
C VAL A 120 2.48 14.59 6.03
N GLY A 121 1.54 15.27 6.66
CA GLY A 121 0.58 16.15 5.97
C GLY A 121 -0.52 15.40 5.24
N ALA A 122 -0.96 14.26 5.78
CA ALA A 122 -2.05 13.48 5.22
C ALA A 122 -3.10 13.17 6.29
N GLU A 123 -4.36 13.50 5.98
CA GLU A 123 -5.52 13.16 6.81
C GLU A 123 -6.65 12.58 5.97
N ALA A 124 -7.55 11.85 6.61
CA ALA A 124 -8.80 11.43 5.99
C ALA A 124 -9.94 11.35 7.00
N THR A 125 -11.13 11.78 6.59
CA THR A 125 -12.39 11.46 7.30
C THR A 125 -13.00 10.21 6.68
N ILE A 126 -13.33 9.23 7.51
CA ILE A 126 -13.84 7.92 7.11
C ILE A 126 -15.33 7.85 7.41
N ARG A 127 -16.14 7.44 6.42
CA ARG A 127 -17.60 7.29 6.59
C ARG A 127 -18.12 6.09 5.82
N GLY A 128 -19.16 5.47 6.32
CA GLY A 128 -19.99 4.51 5.58
C GLY A 128 -19.23 3.26 5.12
N ALA A 129 -18.24 2.80 5.86
CA ALA A 129 -17.54 1.54 5.56
C ALA A 129 -18.51 0.37 5.79
N ARG A 130 -18.75 -0.43 4.73
CA ARG A 130 -19.69 -1.57 4.75
C ARG A 130 -19.03 -2.83 4.18
N PRO A 131 -18.18 -3.51 4.97
CA PRO A 131 -17.56 -4.77 4.55
C PRO A 131 -18.60 -5.92 4.65
N TRP A 132 -19.00 -6.48 3.52
CA TRP A 132 -20.06 -7.49 3.48
C TRP A 132 -19.67 -8.78 2.75
N LEU A 133 -18.73 -8.72 1.80
CA LEU A 133 -18.35 -9.87 0.98
C LEU A 133 -16.91 -10.30 1.27
N ARG A 134 -16.70 -11.57 1.69
CA ARG A 134 -15.34 -12.11 1.85
C ARG A 134 -14.79 -12.53 0.49
N LEU A 135 -13.67 -11.93 0.13
CA LEU A 135 -13.00 -12.14 -1.15
C LEU A 135 -11.55 -12.56 -0.96
N PRO A 136 -11.01 -13.41 -1.82
CA PRO A 136 -9.57 -13.58 -1.97
C PRO A 136 -8.99 -12.35 -2.68
N ILE A 137 -7.84 -11.89 -2.20
CA ILE A 137 -7.09 -10.76 -2.77
C ILE A 137 -5.68 -11.27 -3.07
N GLY A 138 -5.22 -11.07 -4.28
CA GLY A 138 -3.87 -11.43 -4.67
C GLY A 138 -3.28 -10.36 -5.59
N PHE A 139 -2.06 -9.95 -5.28
CA PHE A 139 -1.27 -9.08 -6.14
C PHE A 139 0.22 -9.36 -5.95
N THR A 140 1.03 -8.74 -6.78
CA THR A 140 2.48 -8.87 -6.70
C THR A 140 3.09 -7.48 -6.59
N CYS A 141 3.84 -7.26 -5.52
CA CYS A 141 4.62 -6.06 -5.32
C CYS A 141 5.97 -6.21 -6.02
N THR A 142 6.42 -5.17 -6.73
CA THR A 142 7.74 -5.12 -7.36
C THR A 142 8.44 -3.86 -6.90
N GLN A 143 9.57 -4.03 -6.22
CA GLN A 143 10.37 -2.96 -5.62
C GLN A 143 11.84 -3.12 -6.02
N GLU A 144 12.59 -2.04 -5.89
CA GLU A 144 14.04 -2.07 -6.01
C GLU A 144 14.64 -2.61 -4.69
N LEU A 145 15.56 -3.56 -4.78
CA LEU A 145 16.34 -4.06 -3.66
C LEU A 145 17.76 -4.41 -4.12
N GLY A 146 18.75 -3.68 -3.63
CA GLY A 146 20.15 -3.92 -3.96
C GLY A 146 20.47 -3.76 -5.45
N GLY A 147 19.92 -2.74 -6.11
CA GLY A 147 20.11 -2.46 -7.54
C GLY A 147 19.29 -3.36 -8.48
N ARG A 148 18.39 -4.19 -7.96
CA ARG A 148 17.59 -5.15 -8.74
C ARG A 148 16.11 -5.09 -8.41
N ALA A 149 15.27 -5.52 -9.35
CA ALA A 149 13.84 -5.66 -9.12
C ALA A 149 13.54 -6.91 -8.26
N LYS A 150 13.07 -6.71 -7.06
CA LYS A 150 12.52 -7.75 -6.16
C LYS A 150 11.02 -7.83 -6.37
N THR A 151 10.53 -9.00 -6.71
CA THR A 151 9.11 -9.29 -6.93
C THR A 151 8.58 -10.15 -5.79
N THR A 152 7.59 -9.64 -5.06
CA THR A 152 7.07 -10.24 -3.83
C THR A 152 5.57 -10.54 -3.97
N PRO A 153 5.13 -11.79 -3.85
CA PRO A 153 3.72 -12.13 -3.87
C PRO A 153 3.02 -11.69 -2.58
N VAL A 154 1.80 -11.18 -2.73
CA VAL A 154 0.90 -10.86 -1.61
C VAL A 154 -0.40 -11.59 -1.82
N ARG A 155 -0.82 -12.33 -0.82
CA ARG A 155 -2.09 -13.07 -0.81
C ARG A 155 -2.85 -12.74 0.46
N ALA A 156 -4.14 -12.47 0.32
CA ALA A 156 -4.99 -12.17 1.45
C ALA A 156 -6.41 -12.71 1.24
N THR A 157 -7.15 -12.78 2.32
CA THR A 157 -8.61 -12.84 2.31
C THR A 157 -9.12 -11.70 3.17
N ALA A 158 -10.21 -11.06 2.79
CA ALA A 158 -10.80 -9.94 3.54
C ALA A 158 -12.31 -9.88 3.33
N ARG A 159 -13.00 -9.25 4.28
CA ARG A 159 -14.37 -8.78 4.05
C ARG A 159 -14.30 -7.43 3.36
N CYS A 160 -14.69 -7.38 2.11
CA CYS A 160 -14.60 -6.20 1.27
C CYS A 160 -15.95 -5.50 1.12
N GLY A 161 -15.93 -4.22 0.89
CA GLY A 161 -17.11 -3.43 0.59
C GLY A 161 -16.78 -1.96 0.32
N PRO A 162 -17.79 -1.16 -0.06
CA PRO A 162 -17.59 0.25 -0.30
C PRO A 162 -17.31 1.01 1.00
N ALA A 163 -16.51 2.06 0.87
CA ALA A 163 -16.27 3.04 1.92
C ALA A 163 -16.25 4.45 1.30
N ARG A 164 -16.32 5.47 2.14
CA ARG A 164 -16.16 6.87 1.73
C ARG A 164 -15.05 7.49 2.55
N LEU A 165 -13.99 7.91 1.89
CA LEU A 165 -12.91 8.67 2.48
C LEU A 165 -12.86 10.06 1.85
N ARG A 166 -12.86 11.09 2.70
CA ARG A 166 -12.49 12.45 2.28
C ARG A 166 -11.05 12.66 2.70
N TRP A 167 -10.16 12.68 1.72
CA TRP A 167 -8.74 12.93 1.90
C TRP A 167 -8.48 14.44 2.02
N HIS A 168 -7.62 14.80 2.95
CA HIS A 168 -7.05 16.12 3.14
C HIS A 168 -5.53 15.96 3.08
N LEU A 169 -4.94 16.41 2.01
CA LEU A 169 -3.52 16.23 1.73
C LEU A 169 -2.89 17.60 1.58
N GLU A 170 -1.77 17.84 2.21
CA GLU A 170 -0.99 19.07 2.03
C GLU A 170 -0.48 19.14 0.58
N PRO A 171 -0.62 20.29 -0.11
CA PRO A 171 -0.20 20.43 -1.50
C PRO A 171 1.31 20.21 -1.68
N ASP A 172 2.11 20.67 -0.72
CA ASP A 172 3.58 20.55 -0.72
C ASP A 172 4.06 19.30 0.04
N GLY A 173 3.14 18.49 0.56
CA GLY A 173 3.45 17.25 1.24
C GLY A 173 3.78 16.11 0.26
N PRO A 174 4.32 14.99 0.76
CA PRO A 174 4.77 13.89 -0.10
C PRO A 174 3.64 13.21 -0.90
N LEU A 175 2.38 13.35 -0.48
CA LEU A 175 1.21 12.92 -1.25
C LEU A 175 0.51 14.08 -2.00
N GLY A 176 1.16 15.24 -2.13
CA GLY A 176 0.63 16.42 -2.80
C GLY A 176 0.20 16.18 -4.25
N PHE A 177 0.78 15.19 -4.93
CA PHE A 177 0.35 14.78 -6.27
C PHE A 177 -1.09 14.22 -6.33
N LEU A 178 -1.71 13.92 -5.17
CA LEU A 178 -3.13 13.56 -5.02
C LEU A 178 -3.98 14.74 -4.51
N HIS A 179 -3.36 15.86 -4.08
CA HIS A 179 -4.06 17.02 -3.53
C HIS A 179 -5.17 17.52 -4.47
N GLY A 180 -6.33 17.86 -3.91
CA GLY A 180 -7.48 18.39 -4.67
C GLY A 180 -8.16 17.39 -5.62
N ARG A 181 -7.62 16.16 -5.76
CA ARG A 181 -8.16 15.15 -6.68
C ARG A 181 -9.14 14.23 -5.96
N LYS A 182 -10.24 13.89 -6.65
CA LYS A 182 -11.23 12.94 -6.12
C LYS A 182 -10.83 11.52 -6.52
N PRO A 183 -10.87 10.53 -5.60
CA PRO A 183 -10.69 9.13 -5.97
C PRO A 183 -11.85 8.63 -6.84
N LEU A 184 -11.57 7.70 -7.73
CA LEU A 184 -12.58 7.00 -8.54
C LEU A 184 -13.46 6.10 -7.67
N LEU A 185 -12.84 5.46 -6.69
CA LEU A 185 -13.50 4.57 -5.74
C LEU A 185 -12.71 4.51 -4.44
N THR A 186 -13.41 4.13 -3.38
CA THR A 186 -12.80 3.77 -2.09
C THR A 186 -13.45 2.50 -1.57
N LEU A 187 -12.62 1.59 -1.10
CA LEU A 187 -13.02 0.30 -0.55
C LEU A 187 -12.49 0.14 0.87
N VAL A 188 -13.21 -0.62 1.68
CA VAL A 188 -12.71 -1.18 2.93
C VAL A 188 -12.43 -2.66 2.72
N ALA A 189 -11.30 -3.14 3.26
CA ALA A 189 -10.97 -4.55 3.45
C ALA A 189 -10.82 -4.79 4.95
N ASP A 190 -11.86 -5.34 5.57
CA ASP A 190 -11.93 -5.58 7.00
C ASP A 190 -11.63 -7.05 7.32
N ASP A 191 -11.13 -7.30 8.54
CA ASP A 191 -10.72 -8.64 8.98
C ASP A 191 -9.88 -9.34 7.90
N PHE A 192 -8.93 -8.60 7.33
CA PHE A 192 -8.04 -9.22 6.36
C PHE A 192 -7.05 -10.15 7.08
N ARG A 193 -6.72 -11.24 6.39
CA ARG A 193 -5.61 -12.13 6.71
C ARG A 193 -4.71 -12.17 5.50
N MET A 194 -3.50 -11.65 5.66
CA MET A 194 -2.56 -11.43 4.57
C MET A 194 -1.28 -12.21 4.83
N ARG A 195 -0.74 -12.78 3.77
CA ARG A 195 0.63 -13.28 3.71
C ARG A 195 1.42 -12.44 2.73
N PHE A 196 2.46 -11.80 3.22
CA PHE A 196 3.37 -10.97 2.44
C PHE A 196 4.72 -11.67 2.32
N GLY A 197 5.14 -11.95 1.09
CA GLY A 197 6.37 -12.71 0.83
C GLY A 197 6.11 -14.14 0.36
N ALA A 198 7.18 -14.77 -0.14
CA ALA A 198 7.17 -16.17 -0.55
C ALA A 198 7.49 -17.08 0.65
N ALA A 199 6.88 -18.28 0.67
CA ALA A 199 7.38 -19.33 1.56
C ALA A 199 8.84 -19.67 1.17
N PRO A 200 9.72 -19.96 2.13
CA PRO A 200 11.01 -20.56 1.78
C PRO A 200 10.78 -21.82 0.94
N PRO A 201 11.68 -22.13 -0.02
CA PRO A 201 11.60 -23.39 -0.74
C PRO A 201 11.58 -24.53 0.30
N SER A 202 10.70 -25.49 0.08
CA SER A 202 10.70 -26.73 0.88
C SER A 202 12.08 -27.39 0.74
N PRO A 203 12.66 -27.94 1.83
CA PRO A 203 13.93 -28.65 1.80
C PRO A 203 13.89 -29.87 0.88
#